data_e73c7e40c00d8dee41d34cdbf0501a5c
#
_entry.id   e73c7e40c00d8dee41d34cdbf0501a5c
#
_cell.length_a   1.000
_cell.length_b   1.000
_cell.length_c   1.000
_cell.angle_alpha   90.00
_cell.angle_beta   90.00
_cell.angle_gamma   90.00
#
_symmetry.space_group_name_H-M   'P 1'
#
loop_
_entity.id
_entity.type
_entity.pdbx_description
1 polymer ?
#
loop_
_entity_poly.entity_id
_entity_poly.type
_entity_poly.pdbx_seq_one_letter_code
_entity_poly.pdbx_strand_id
1 'polypeptide(L)'
;MFEAKLKSRSQPKLGALAVTFPIPEERYENVVLALQNLQIGDVRKQDCCIESIRAPDCPALLRMTNTMANVDELDWLGKQLESFDRYELLQFNAAVERFGLSAADELIDLS
;
A
#
# COMPACT_ATOMS: atom_id res chain seq x y z
N MET A 1 9.88 -2.14 2.54
CA MET A 1 9.93 -0.96 1.68
C MET A 1 9.07 0.19 2.22
N PHE A 2 7.82 -0.04 2.48
CA PHE A 2 6.97 0.97 3.13
C PHE A 2 5.99 0.31 4.10
N GLU A 3 5.48 1.11 5.04
CA GLU A 3 4.48 0.69 6.02
C GLU A 3 3.22 1.52 5.82
N ALA A 4 2.08 0.86 5.78
CA ALA A 4 0.79 1.51 5.66
C ALA A 4 -0.12 1.10 6.81
N LYS A 5 -0.84 2.07 7.37
CA LYS A 5 -1.87 1.83 8.36
C LYS A 5 -3.20 1.71 7.64
N LEU A 6 -3.81 0.54 7.71
CA LEU A 6 -4.99 0.17 6.94
C LEU A 6 -6.20 0.01 7.84
N LYS A 7 -7.34 0.53 7.42
CA LYS A 7 -8.63 0.36 8.10
C LYS A 7 -9.69 -0.06 7.10
N SER A 8 -10.76 -0.69 7.58
CA SER A 8 -11.88 -1.09 6.74
C SER A 8 -12.59 0.12 6.17
N ARG A 9 -12.92 0.06 4.89
CA ARG A 9 -13.74 1.07 4.22
C ARG A 9 -15.15 1.11 4.80
N SER A 10 -15.75 -0.06 5.07
CA SER A 10 -17.14 -0.19 5.54
C SER A 10 -17.26 -0.15 7.05
N GLN A 11 -16.23 -0.55 7.79
CA GLN A 11 -16.24 -0.67 9.24
C GLN A 11 -15.01 -0.01 9.88
N PRO A 12 -14.82 1.31 9.70
CA PRO A 12 -13.62 1.99 10.21
C PRO A 12 -13.49 1.95 11.74
N LYS A 13 -14.60 1.69 12.43
CA LYS A 13 -14.62 1.60 13.90
C LYS A 13 -13.89 0.37 14.44
N LEU A 14 -13.64 -0.63 13.62
CA LEU A 14 -12.88 -1.82 14.02
C LEU A 14 -11.41 -1.53 14.28
N GLY A 15 -10.92 -0.36 13.88
CA GLY A 15 -9.55 0.05 14.09
C GLY A 15 -8.69 -0.09 12.83
N ALA A 16 -7.41 0.15 13.00
CA ALA A 16 -6.43 0.10 11.92
C ALA A 16 -5.28 -0.83 12.28
N LEU A 17 -4.66 -1.42 11.25
CA LEU A 17 -3.50 -2.28 11.39
C LEU A 17 -2.36 -1.71 10.53
N ALA A 18 -1.17 -1.59 11.13
CA ALA A 18 0.04 -1.23 10.41
C ALA A 18 0.62 -2.47 9.74
N VAL A 19 0.79 -2.41 8.42
CA VAL A 19 1.33 -3.51 7.63
C VAL A 19 2.55 -3.02 6.86
N THR A 20 3.65 -3.77 6.96
CA THR A 20 4.86 -3.51 6.19
C THR A 20 4.79 -4.23 4.85
N PHE A 21 5.00 -3.50 3.77
CA PHE A 21 5.00 -4.03 2.40
C PHE A 21 6.40 -3.98 1.80
N PRO A 22 6.81 -4.97 1.03
CA PRO A 22 6.06 -6.19 0.74
C PRO A 22 5.93 -7.09 1.99
N ILE A 23 4.84 -7.85 2.06
CA ILE A 23 4.59 -8.76 3.18
C ILE A 23 5.52 -9.96 3.04
N PRO A 24 6.36 -10.28 4.06
CA PRO A 24 7.17 -11.49 4.02
C PRO A 24 6.29 -12.73 3.85
N GLU A 25 6.73 -13.65 3.00
CA GLU A 25 5.94 -14.85 2.67
C GLU A 25 5.55 -15.64 3.91
N GLU A 26 6.46 -15.77 4.87
CA GLU A 26 6.22 -16.49 6.12
C GLU A 26 5.23 -15.80 7.04
N ARG A 27 4.94 -14.52 6.82
CA ARG A 27 3.98 -13.73 7.61
C ARG A 27 2.67 -13.48 6.89
N TYR A 28 2.58 -13.85 5.62
CA TYR A 28 1.43 -13.50 4.79
C TYR A 28 0.11 -13.97 5.41
N GLU A 29 0.03 -15.24 5.82
CA GLU A 29 -1.19 -15.79 6.40
C GLU A 29 -1.60 -15.08 7.70
N ASN A 30 -0.63 -14.78 8.56
CA ASN A 30 -0.90 -14.08 9.82
C ASN A 30 -1.43 -12.66 9.57
N VAL A 31 -0.85 -11.97 8.59
CA VAL A 31 -1.29 -10.62 8.22
C VAL A 31 -2.71 -10.66 7.64
N VAL A 32 -2.98 -11.61 6.76
CA VAL A 32 -4.33 -11.78 6.16
C VAL A 32 -5.37 -12.05 7.24
N LEU A 33 -5.08 -12.93 8.19
CA LEU A 33 -5.99 -13.22 9.29
C LEU A 33 -6.26 -11.99 10.16
N ALA A 34 -5.21 -11.22 10.46
CA ALA A 34 -5.37 -9.99 11.23
C ALA A 34 -6.22 -8.96 10.48
N LEU A 35 -6.04 -8.84 9.17
CA LEU A 35 -6.84 -7.95 8.35
C LEU A 35 -8.30 -8.40 8.25
N GLN A 36 -8.55 -9.69 8.18
CA GLN A 36 -9.92 -10.23 8.15
C GLN A 36 -10.70 -9.86 9.42
N ASN A 37 -10.04 -9.80 10.56
CA ASN A 37 -10.65 -9.33 11.80
C ASN A 37 -11.11 -7.88 11.73
N LEU A 38 -10.54 -7.10 10.83
CA LEU A 38 -10.93 -5.72 10.54
C LEU A 38 -11.86 -5.62 9.32
N GLN A 39 -12.30 -6.76 8.78
CA GLN A 39 -13.10 -6.87 7.56
C GLN A 39 -12.42 -6.28 6.32
N ILE A 40 -11.11 -6.52 6.22
CA ILE A 40 -10.28 -6.19 5.07
C ILE A 40 -9.81 -7.50 4.44
N GLY A 41 -9.69 -7.54 3.12
CA GLY A 41 -9.07 -8.68 2.44
C GLY A 41 -9.91 -9.31 1.34
N ASP A 42 -11.00 -8.65 0.93
CA ASP A 42 -11.70 -9.09 -0.27
C ASP A 42 -10.86 -8.74 -1.48
N VAL A 43 -10.25 -9.74 -2.10
CA VAL A 43 -9.36 -9.56 -3.25
C VAL A 43 -10.05 -8.96 -4.49
N ARG A 44 -11.37 -8.91 -4.49
CA ARG A 44 -12.17 -8.37 -5.60
C ARG A 44 -12.50 -6.90 -5.44
N LYS A 45 -12.20 -6.32 -4.27
CA LYS A 45 -12.64 -4.98 -3.91
C LYS A 45 -11.50 -4.14 -3.37
N GLN A 46 -11.62 -2.85 -3.56
CA GLN A 46 -10.80 -1.88 -2.83
C GLN A 46 -11.46 -1.65 -1.48
N ASP A 47 -11.24 -2.56 -0.56
CA ASP A 47 -11.94 -2.61 0.73
C ASP A 47 -11.14 -2.00 1.89
N CYS A 48 -9.92 -1.55 1.66
CA CYS A 48 -9.15 -0.89 2.70
C CYS A 48 -8.89 0.57 2.39
N CYS A 49 -8.97 1.39 3.46
CA CYS A 49 -8.58 2.78 3.42
C CYS A 49 -7.18 2.93 3.99
N ILE A 50 -6.32 3.62 3.28
CA ILE A 50 -4.97 3.91 3.74
C ILE A 50 -5.03 5.12 4.66
N GLU A 51 -4.92 4.88 5.97
CA GLU A 51 -4.97 5.96 6.98
C GLU A 51 -3.68 6.77 6.99
N SER A 52 -2.54 6.10 6.90
CA SER A 52 -1.24 6.76 6.87
C SER A 52 -0.20 5.85 6.21
N ILE A 53 0.87 6.44 5.70
CA ILE A 53 1.98 5.73 5.08
C ILE A 53 3.30 6.24 5.63
N ARG A 54 4.21 5.32 5.89
CA ARG A 54 5.60 5.62 6.21
C ARG A 54 6.49 5.01 5.13
N ALA A 55 7.10 5.87 4.32
CA ALA A 55 7.91 5.45 3.17
C ALA A 55 9.13 6.37 3.03
N PRO A 56 10.17 6.19 3.89
CA PRO A 56 11.34 7.09 3.88
C PRO A 56 12.10 7.09 2.57
N ASP A 57 12.13 5.95 1.86
CA ASP A 57 12.85 5.83 0.59
C ASP A 57 12.04 6.22 -0.63
N CYS A 58 10.73 6.39 -0.47
CA CYS A 58 9.82 6.72 -1.56
C CYS A 58 8.69 7.65 -1.08
N PRO A 59 9.01 8.91 -0.78
CA PRO A 59 8.02 9.84 -0.20
C PRO A 59 6.80 10.10 -1.08
N ALA A 60 6.89 9.85 -2.38
CA ALA A 60 5.73 9.98 -3.27
C ALA A 60 4.58 9.04 -2.89
N LEU A 61 4.85 7.93 -2.18
CA LEU A 61 3.81 7.02 -1.70
C LEU A 61 2.87 7.67 -0.69
N LEU A 62 3.29 8.74 -0.02
CA LEU A 62 2.43 9.48 0.90
C LEU A 62 1.18 10.05 0.21
N ARG A 63 1.22 10.21 -1.10
CA ARG A 63 0.06 10.66 -1.88
C ARG A 63 -1.09 9.67 -1.85
N MET A 64 -0.84 8.40 -1.50
CA MET A 64 -1.90 7.38 -1.35
C MET A 64 -2.67 7.51 -0.03
N THR A 65 -2.25 8.39 0.88
CA THR A 65 -2.95 8.60 2.16
C THR A 65 -4.40 9.02 1.90
N ASN A 66 -5.33 8.41 2.62
CA ASN A 66 -6.78 8.61 2.49
C ASN A 66 -7.38 8.10 1.17
N THR A 67 -6.65 7.28 0.43
CA THR A 67 -7.20 6.62 -0.75
C THR A 67 -7.63 5.19 -0.41
N MET A 68 -8.42 4.59 -1.28
CA MET A 68 -8.84 3.20 -1.16
C MET A 68 -7.92 2.30 -1.97
N ALA A 69 -7.64 1.12 -1.45
CA ALA A 69 -6.79 0.17 -2.14
C ALA A 69 -7.19 -1.26 -1.81
N ASN A 70 -6.63 -2.19 -2.57
CA ASN A 70 -6.65 -3.60 -2.26
C ASN A 70 -5.29 -3.99 -1.66
N VAL A 71 -5.30 -4.87 -0.66
CA VAL A 71 -4.07 -5.28 0.04
C VAL A 71 -3.08 -5.93 -0.93
N ASP A 72 -3.57 -6.75 -1.86
CA ASP A 72 -2.70 -7.42 -2.83
C ASP A 72 -2.06 -6.43 -3.80
N GLU A 73 -2.77 -5.36 -4.16
CA GLU A 73 -2.18 -4.26 -4.95
C GLU A 73 -1.03 -3.60 -4.21
N LEU A 74 -1.21 -3.32 -2.92
CA LEU A 74 -0.16 -2.71 -2.10
C LEU A 74 1.05 -3.64 -1.95
N ASP A 75 0.80 -4.93 -1.77
CA ASP A 75 1.87 -5.93 -1.67
C ASP A 75 2.65 -6.03 -2.98
N TRP A 76 1.95 -6.07 -4.11
CA TRP A 76 2.58 -6.08 -5.42
C TRP A 76 3.43 -4.83 -5.65
N LEU A 77 2.89 -3.66 -5.32
CA LEU A 77 3.62 -2.40 -5.43
C LEU A 77 4.89 -2.41 -4.57
N GLY A 78 4.80 -2.92 -3.34
CA GLY A 78 5.95 -3.05 -2.45
C GLY A 78 7.04 -3.94 -3.04
N LYS A 79 6.67 -5.08 -3.62
CA LYS A 79 7.61 -5.99 -4.30
C LYS A 79 8.26 -5.32 -5.50
N GLN A 80 7.49 -4.60 -6.29
CA GLN A 80 7.99 -3.91 -7.46
C GLN A 80 9.01 -2.82 -7.09
N LEU A 81 8.68 -2.00 -6.11
CA LEU A 81 9.57 -0.92 -5.66
C LEU A 81 10.83 -1.45 -4.98
N GLU A 82 10.74 -2.58 -4.28
CA GLU A 82 11.90 -3.21 -3.66
C GLU A 82 12.88 -3.73 -4.71
N SER A 83 12.39 -4.06 -5.90
CA SER A 83 13.24 -4.49 -7.03
C SER A 83 13.98 -3.33 -7.70
N PHE A 84 13.55 -2.10 -7.45
CA PHE A 84 14.17 -0.91 -8.06
C PHE A 84 15.50 -0.57 -7.39
N ASP A 85 16.47 -0.09 -8.18
CA ASP A 85 17.66 0.51 -7.63
C ASP A 85 17.33 1.96 -7.20
N ARG A 86 18.31 2.63 -6.62
CA ARG A 86 18.14 4.01 -6.11
C ARG A 86 17.75 5.00 -7.22
N TYR A 87 18.31 4.84 -8.39
CA TYR A 87 18.03 5.72 -9.52
C TYR A 87 16.59 5.51 -10.02
N GLU A 88 16.17 4.26 -10.13
CA GLU A 88 14.81 3.92 -10.54
C GLU A 88 13.78 4.45 -9.53
N LEU A 89 14.07 4.37 -8.22
CA LEU A 89 13.20 4.94 -7.19
C LEU A 89 13.08 6.45 -7.32
N LEU A 90 14.18 7.15 -7.59
CA LEU A 90 14.14 8.60 -7.79
C LEU A 90 13.31 8.98 -9.00
N GLN A 91 13.44 8.25 -10.10
CA GLN A 91 12.64 8.47 -11.30
C GLN A 91 11.15 8.20 -11.03
N PHE A 92 10.83 7.13 -10.31
CA PHE A 92 9.47 6.78 -9.94
C PHE A 92 8.83 7.88 -9.09
N ASN A 93 9.52 8.34 -8.04
CA ASN A 93 9.05 9.44 -7.19
C ASN A 93 8.76 10.70 -7.99
N ALA A 94 9.69 11.10 -8.85
CA ALA A 94 9.51 12.28 -9.69
C ALA A 94 8.31 12.16 -10.62
N ALA A 95 8.11 10.98 -11.22
CA ALA A 95 7.00 10.75 -12.14
C ALA A 95 5.65 10.77 -11.40
N VAL A 96 5.56 10.14 -10.22
CA VAL A 96 4.34 10.15 -9.41
C VAL A 96 3.93 11.58 -9.06
N GLU A 97 4.88 12.40 -8.64
CA GLU A 97 4.62 13.79 -8.29
C GLU A 97 4.25 14.63 -9.51
N ARG A 98 4.98 14.42 -10.61
CA ARG A 98 4.77 15.16 -11.87
C ARG A 98 3.36 14.90 -12.44
N PHE A 99 2.91 13.66 -12.42
CA PHE A 99 1.60 13.29 -12.96
C PHE A 99 0.47 13.41 -11.92
N GLY A 100 0.81 13.72 -10.67
CA GLY A 100 -0.19 13.89 -9.61
C GLY A 100 -0.94 12.62 -9.26
N LEU A 101 -0.31 11.45 -9.40
CA LEU A 101 -0.93 10.16 -9.12
C LEU A 101 -1.09 9.95 -7.62
N SER A 102 -2.19 9.31 -7.22
CA SER A 102 -2.47 9.06 -5.81
C SER A 102 -3.10 7.69 -5.53
N ALA A 103 -3.70 7.05 -6.52
CA ALA A 103 -4.30 5.73 -6.33
C ALA A 103 -3.27 4.62 -6.55
N ALA A 104 -3.39 3.52 -5.79
CA ALA A 104 -2.46 2.40 -5.88
C ALA A 104 -2.36 1.83 -7.31
N ASP A 105 -3.48 1.67 -7.99
CA ASP A 105 -3.51 1.16 -9.36
C ASP A 105 -2.77 2.08 -10.34
N GLU A 106 -2.88 3.40 -10.17
CA GLU A 106 -2.15 4.36 -10.98
C GLU A 106 -0.63 4.24 -10.76
N LEU A 107 -0.20 4.06 -9.52
CA LEU A 107 1.22 3.88 -9.19
C LEU A 107 1.75 2.56 -9.74
N ILE A 108 0.94 1.51 -9.69
CA ILE A 108 1.29 0.21 -10.26
C ILE A 108 1.50 0.31 -11.76
N ASP A 109 0.61 1.00 -12.47
CA ASP A 109 0.72 1.18 -13.92
C ASP A 109 1.99 1.95 -14.31
N LEU A 110 2.42 2.88 -13.46
CA LEU A 110 3.64 3.64 -13.67
C LEU A 110 4.90 2.80 -13.40
N SER A 111 4.84 1.89 -12.44
CA SER A 111 5.98 1.07 -12.05
C SER A 111 6.30 0.01 -13.10
#